data_f3c879eb835c1210686e58cecb91402e
#
_entry.id   f3c879eb835c1210686e58cecb91402e
#
_cell.length_a   1.000
_cell.length_b   1.000
_cell.length_c   1.000
_cell.angle_alpha   90.00
_cell.angle_beta   90.00
_cell.angle_gamma   90.00
#
_symmetry.space_group_name_H-M   'P 1'
#
loop_
_entity.id
_entity.type
_entity.pdbx_description
1 polymer ?
#
loop_
_entity_poly.entity_id
_entity_poly.type
_entity_poly.pdbx_seq_one_letter_code
_entity_poly.pdbx_strand_id
1 'polypeptide(L)'
;MVKKTLILGASLNIERYSNRAVKDLLLKGFNVVAIGSKDGVLSGIKVRKTIKFYKNIHTISIYINKDLQKQYYEYILTLKPSRVIFNPGTENPDFYKKLAKHSIHFEESCTLVLLSTNQY
;
A
#
# COMPACT_ATOMS: atom_id res chain seq x y z
N MET A 1 8.84 14.02 -10.60
CA MET A 1 8.04 12.85 -10.93
C MET A 1 7.21 12.45 -9.72
N VAL A 2 5.92 12.19 -9.91
CA VAL A 2 5.00 11.88 -8.83
C VAL A 2 5.10 10.39 -8.46
N LYS A 3 5.23 10.08 -7.17
CA LYS A 3 5.25 8.70 -6.70
C LYS A 3 3.87 8.07 -6.86
N LYS A 4 3.82 6.86 -7.39
CA LYS A 4 2.59 6.09 -7.49
C LYS A 4 2.54 5.09 -6.35
N THR A 5 1.48 5.16 -5.56
CA THR A 5 1.30 4.30 -4.38
C THR A 5 0.16 3.32 -4.60
N LEU A 6 0.40 2.05 -4.31
CA LEU A 6 -0.63 1.03 -4.19
C LEU A 6 -1.00 0.90 -2.72
N ILE A 7 -2.27 1.15 -2.40
CA ILE A 7 -2.81 0.84 -1.07
C ILE A 7 -3.33 -0.59 -1.11
N LEU A 8 -2.70 -1.47 -0.35
CA LEU A 8 -3.11 -2.87 -0.24
C LEU A 8 -3.90 -3.06 1.06
N GLY A 9 -5.18 -3.33 0.93
CA GLY A 9 -6.11 -3.36 2.05
C GLY A 9 -6.93 -2.07 2.15
N ALA A 10 -7.21 -1.43 1.02
CA ALA A 10 -8.05 -0.23 0.99
C ALA A 10 -9.47 -0.56 1.44
N SER A 11 -10.05 0.33 2.26
CA SER A 11 -11.39 0.16 2.78
C SER A 11 -12.31 1.28 2.31
N LEU A 12 -13.53 0.92 1.95
CA LEU A 12 -14.57 1.90 1.63
C LEU A 12 -15.13 2.59 2.87
N ASN A 13 -14.82 2.06 4.07
CA ASN A 13 -15.24 2.63 5.34
C ASN A 13 -14.38 3.84 5.69
N ILE A 14 -15.01 5.02 5.82
CA ILE A 14 -14.32 6.27 6.09
C ILE A 14 -13.59 6.30 7.44
N GLU A 15 -13.92 5.40 8.36
CA GLU A 15 -13.26 5.33 9.66
C GLU A 15 -11.94 4.57 9.63
N ARG A 16 -11.65 3.85 8.56
CA ARG A 16 -10.41 3.08 8.45
C ARG A 16 -9.24 3.96 8.03
N TYR A 17 -8.07 3.66 8.59
CA TYR A 17 -6.84 4.40 8.27
C TYR A 17 -6.47 4.30 6.79
N SER A 18 -6.71 3.14 6.14
CA SER A 18 -6.45 2.98 4.71
C SER A 18 -7.30 3.92 3.86
N ASN A 19 -8.54 4.16 4.28
CA ASN A 19 -9.41 5.12 3.60
C ASN A 19 -8.83 6.54 3.68
N ARG A 20 -8.40 6.94 4.88
CA ARG A 20 -7.76 8.24 5.09
C ARG A 20 -6.47 8.36 4.30
N ALA A 21 -5.68 7.28 4.22
CA ALA A 21 -4.42 7.30 3.48
C ALA A 21 -4.64 7.58 1.99
N VAL A 22 -5.66 6.99 1.38
CA VAL A 22 -6.01 7.29 -0.01
C VAL A 22 -6.31 8.78 -0.18
N LYS A 23 -7.15 9.33 0.71
CA LYS A 23 -7.53 10.75 0.65
C LYS A 23 -6.32 11.66 0.83
N ASP A 24 -5.49 11.38 1.83
CA ASP A 24 -4.34 12.23 2.15
C ASP A 24 -3.29 12.17 1.04
N LEU A 25 -3.06 11.01 0.44
CA LEU A 25 -2.15 10.88 -0.70
C LEU A 25 -2.62 11.71 -1.88
N LEU A 26 -3.91 11.63 -2.20
CA LEU A 26 -4.49 12.41 -3.30
C LEU A 26 -4.40 13.91 -3.03
N LEU A 27 -4.66 14.34 -1.80
CA LEU A 27 -4.56 15.75 -1.41
C LEU A 27 -3.13 16.27 -1.56
N LYS A 28 -2.14 15.42 -1.35
CA LYS A 28 -0.73 15.77 -1.51
C LYS A 28 -0.25 15.65 -2.95
N GLY A 29 -1.13 15.30 -3.89
CA GLY A 29 -0.79 15.22 -5.31
C GLY A 29 -0.19 13.91 -5.77
N PHE A 30 -0.19 12.86 -4.94
CA PHE A 30 0.33 11.56 -5.34
C PHE A 30 -0.72 10.77 -6.15
N ASN A 31 -0.24 9.92 -7.05
CA ASN A 31 -1.09 8.97 -7.77
C ASN A 31 -1.36 7.76 -6.87
N VAL A 32 -2.61 7.28 -6.87
CA VAL A 32 -3.02 6.17 -5.99
C VAL A 32 -3.77 5.12 -6.80
N VAL A 33 -3.42 3.87 -6.58
CA VAL A 33 -4.21 2.71 -6.98
C VAL A 33 -4.51 1.89 -5.74
N ALA A 34 -5.60 1.13 -5.75
CA ALA A 34 -6.09 0.51 -4.52
C ALA A 34 -6.65 -0.89 -4.76
N ILE A 35 -6.27 -1.81 -3.85
CA ILE A 35 -6.82 -3.15 -3.77
C ILE A 35 -7.40 -3.32 -2.37
N GLY A 36 -8.63 -3.81 -2.30
CA GLY A 36 -9.32 -4.02 -1.03
C GLY A 36 -10.18 -5.27 -1.05
N SER A 37 -10.97 -5.47 -0.01
CA SER A 37 -11.83 -6.65 0.11
C SER A 37 -13.13 -6.54 -0.72
N LYS A 38 -13.45 -5.35 -1.20
CA LYS A 38 -14.68 -5.08 -1.97
C LYS A 38 -14.39 -4.15 -3.12
N ASP A 39 -15.05 -4.38 -4.24
CA ASP A 39 -15.04 -3.44 -5.35
C ASP A 39 -15.83 -2.19 -4.97
N GLY A 40 -15.37 -1.04 -5.41
CA GLY A 40 -16.04 0.22 -5.16
C GLY A 40 -15.22 1.42 -5.61
N VAL A 41 -15.66 2.61 -5.21
CA VAL A 41 -14.98 3.85 -5.52
C VAL A 41 -14.73 4.62 -4.23
N LEU A 42 -13.52 5.10 -4.07
CA LEU A 42 -13.08 5.86 -2.90
C LEU A 42 -12.38 7.13 -3.41
N SER A 43 -12.97 8.27 -3.14
CA SER A 43 -12.41 9.58 -3.57
C SER A 43 -12.02 9.61 -5.05
N GLY A 44 -12.86 9.00 -5.90
CA GLY A 44 -12.62 8.93 -7.35
C GLY A 44 -11.68 7.80 -7.77
N ILE A 45 -11.09 7.07 -6.83
CA ILE A 45 -10.18 5.97 -7.10
C ILE A 45 -10.96 4.66 -7.06
N LYS A 46 -10.77 3.82 -8.09
CA LYS A 46 -11.39 2.51 -8.14
C LYS A 46 -10.68 1.57 -7.18
N VAL A 47 -11.43 1.03 -6.21
CA VAL A 47 -10.94 -0.04 -5.34
C VAL A 47 -11.31 -1.37 -5.98
N ARG A 48 -10.32 -2.22 -6.19
CA ARG A 48 -10.50 -3.54 -6.80
C ARG A 48 -10.34 -4.64 -5.76
N LYS A 49 -11.20 -5.64 -5.85
CA LYS A 49 -11.12 -6.84 -5.02
C LYS A 49 -10.07 -7.81 -5.57
N THR A 50 -9.84 -7.80 -6.88
CA THR A 50 -8.86 -8.68 -7.54
C THR A 50 -7.58 -7.92 -7.86
N ILE A 51 -6.47 -8.66 -7.94
CA ILE A 51 -5.18 -8.04 -8.28
C ILE A 51 -5.16 -7.58 -9.73
N LYS A 52 -4.38 -6.54 -9.98
CA LYS A 52 -4.07 -6.04 -11.32
C LYS A 52 -2.60 -5.67 -11.33
N PHE A 53 -1.91 -5.97 -12.43
CA PHE A 53 -0.49 -5.66 -12.55
C PHE A 53 -0.30 -4.24 -13.04
N TYR A 54 -0.13 -3.32 -12.07
CA TYR A 54 0.13 -1.91 -12.34
C TYR A 54 1.60 -1.70 -12.69
N LYS A 55 1.87 -0.74 -13.57
CA LYS A 55 3.24 -0.35 -13.91
C LYS A 55 3.71 0.79 -13.00
N ASN A 56 5.03 0.81 -12.74
CA ASN A 56 5.69 1.94 -12.08
C ASN A 56 5.17 2.22 -10.67
N ILE A 57 4.90 1.18 -9.90
CA ILE A 57 4.55 1.35 -8.49
C ILE A 57 5.82 1.71 -7.72
N HIS A 58 5.84 2.90 -7.14
CA HIS A 58 6.94 3.33 -6.27
C HIS A 58 6.80 2.72 -4.87
N THR A 59 5.62 2.83 -4.29
CA THR A 59 5.37 2.42 -2.91
C THR A 59 4.14 1.53 -2.83
N ILE A 60 4.26 0.45 -2.05
CA ILE A 60 3.09 -0.32 -1.61
C ILE A 60 2.91 -0.06 -0.13
N SER A 61 1.75 0.49 0.25
CA SER A 61 1.40 0.74 1.65
C SER A 61 0.43 -0.34 2.10
N ILE A 62 0.88 -1.18 3.04
CA ILE A 62 0.14 -2.37 3.47
C ILE A 62 -0.72 -2.05 4.68
N TYR A 63 -2.02 -2.40 4.58
CA TYR A 63 -3.02 -2.24 5.64
C TYR A 63 -3.72 -3.57 5.99
N ILE A 64 -3.21 -4.70 5.51
CA ILE A 64 -3.73 -6.02 5.88
C ILE A 64 -2.75 -6.72 6.83
N ASN A 65 -3.28 -7.58 7.70
CA ASN A 65 -2.45 -8.29 8.66
C ASN A 65 -1.53 -9.31 7.97
N LYS A 66 -0.55 -9.80 8.70
CA LYS A 66 0.49 -10.70 8.14
C LYS A 66 -0.08 -11.96 7.52
N ASP A 67 -1.15 -12.52 8.07
CA ASP A 67 -1.72 -13.77 7.55
C ASP A 67 -2.38 -13.55 6.18
N LEU A 68 -3.04 -12.43 5.99
CA LEU A 68 -3.64 -12.08 4.70
C LEU A 68 -2.59 -11.68 3.67
N GLN A 69 -1.42 -11.25 4.10
CA GLN A 69 -0.35 -10.83 3.19
C GLN A 69 0.20 -11.98 2.36
N LYS A 70 0.14 -13.22 2.84
CA LYS A 70 0.73 -14.37 2.16
C LYS A 70 0.25 -14.54 0.73
N GLN A 71 -1.02 -14.32 0.49
CA GLN A 71 -1.61 -14.44 -0.85
C GLN A 71 -1.11 -13.38 -1.83
N TYR A 72 -0.46 -12.32 -1.31
CA TYR A 72 0.03 -11.21 -2.12
C TYR A 72 1.56 -11.19 -2.28
N TYR A 73 2.30 -12.12 -1.67
CA TYR A 73 3.76 -12.09 -1.72
C TYR A 73 4.28 -12.07 -3.15
N GLU A 74 3.87 -13.02 -3.98
CA GLU A 74 4.34 -13.09 -5.36
C GLU A 74 3.91 -11.87 -6.17
N TYR A 75 2.70 -11.38 -5.93
CA TYR A 75 2.20 -10.18 -6.57
C TYR A 75 3.10 -8.98 -6.27
N ILE A 76 3.41 -8.75 -5.00
CA ILE A 76 4.25 -7.63 -4.58
C ILE A 76 5.66 -7.76 -5.16
N LEU A 77 6.24 -8.95 -5.11
CA LEU A 77 7.58 -9.17 -5.66
C LEU A 77 7.61 -8.94 -7.17
N THR A 78 6.54 -9.30 -7.87
CA THR A 78 6.43 -9.09 -9.32
C THR A 78 6.32 -7.61 -9.68
N LEU A 79 5.64 -6.81 -8.86
CA LEU A 79 5.50 -5.37 -9.09
C LEU A 79 6.84 -4.63 -8.93
N LYS A 80 7.79 -5.18 -8.21
CA LYS A 80 9.12 -4.60 -7.96
C LYS A 80 9.03 -3.15 -7.49
N PRO A 81 8.30 -2.87 -6.39
CA PRO A 81 8.21 -1.50 -5.89
C PRO A 81 9.57 -1.02 -5.37
N SER A 82 9.75 0.29 -5.33
CA SER A 82 10.94 0.87 -4.71
C SER A 82 10.87 0.82 -3.20
N ARG A 83 9.65 0.74 -2.63
CA ARG A 83 9.44 0.75 -1.18
C ARG A 83 8.16 0.02 -0.81
N VAL A 84 8.21 -0.73 0.31
CA VAL A 84 7.01 -1.29 0.93
C VAL A 84 6.91 -0.71 2.33
N ILE A 85 5.75 -0.16 2.68
CA ILE A 85 5.48 0.37 4.01
C ILE A 85 4.56 -0.60 4.75
N PHE A 86 5.04 -1.07 5.91
CA PHE A 86 4.23 -1.88 6.82
C PHE A 86 3.65 -0.95 7.87
N ASN A 87 2.39 -0.55 7.69
CA ASN A 87 1.69 0.30 8.65
C ASN A 87 1.51 -0.44 9.98
N PRO A 88 1.29 0.28 11.11
CA PRO A 88 1.12 -0.38 12.42
C PRO A 88 0.10 -1.50 12.37
N GLY A 89 0.48 -2.67 12.90
CA GLY A 89 -0.36 -3.87 12.92
C GLY A 89 -0.17 -4.80 11.73
N THR A 90 0.67 -4.44 10.77
CA THR A 90 0.92 -5.27 9.57
C THR A 90 2.31 -5.89 9.54
N GLU A 91 3.10 -5.72 10.59
CA GLU A 91 4.49 -6.19 10.68
C GLU A 91 4.58 -7.67 10.35
N ASN A 92 5.56 -8.05 9.52
CA ASN A 92 5.67 -9.41 9.00
C ASN A 92 7.13 -9.80 8.74
N PRO A 93 7.85 -10.24 9.79
CA PRO A 93 9.26 -10.62 9.64
C PRO A 93 9.52 -11.67 8.56
N ASP A 94 8.59 -12.60 8.34
CA ASP A 94 8.75 -13.62 7.29
C ASP A 94 8.78 -12.97 5.90
N PHE A 95 7.92 -11.99 5.68
CA PHE A 95 7.93 -11.28 4.40
C PHE A 95 9.14 -10.36 4.26
N TYR A 96 9.63 -9.80 5.36
CA TYR A 96 10.84 -8.94 5.32
C TYR A 96 12.03 -9.70 4.74
N LYS A 97 12.17 -10.98 5.08
CA LYS A 97 13.24 -11.83 4.55
C LYS A 97 13.15 -11.97 3.04
N LYS A 98 11.93 -12.15 2.52
CA LYS A 98 11.69 -12.28 1.08
C LYS A 98 11.98 -10.96 0.36
N LEU A 99 11.55 -9.84 0.93
CA LEU A 99 11.78 -8.52 0.35
C LEU A 99 13.28 -8.21 0.30
N ALA A 100 14.00 -8.49 1.38
CA ALA A 100 15.44 -8.28 1.42
C ALA A 100 16.16 -9.13 0.36
N LYS A 101 15.73 -10.37 0.19
CA LYS A 101 16.30 -11.29 -0.80
C LYS A 101 16.12 -10.76 -2.23
N HIS A 102 15.05 -10.01 -2.48
CA HIS A 102 14.76 -9.40 -3.77
C HIS A 102 15.24 -7.94 -3.86
N SER A 103 16.00 -7.48 -2.87
CA SER A 103 16.54 -6.12 -2.81
C SER A 103 15.44 -5.04 -2.84
N ILE A 104 14.29 -5.34 -2.24
CA ILE A 104 13.19 -4.37 -2.10
C ILE A 104 13.26 -3.73 -0.73
N HIS A 105 13.38 -2.40 -0.69
CA HIS A 105 13.38 -1.65 0.56
C HIS A 105 12.01 -1.73 1.24
N PHE A 106 12.01 -1.94 2.54
CA PHE A 106 10.79 -1.91 3.34
C PHE A 106 11.02 -1.17 4.65
N GLU A 107 9.95 -0.69 5.24
CA GLU A 107 10.01 0.02 6.52
C GLU A 107 8.73 -0.20 7.32
N GLU A 108 8.87 -0.20 8.64
CA GLU A 108 7.75 -0.19 9.57
C GLU A 108 7.45 1.28 9.88
N SER A 109 6.42 1.82 9.24
CA SER A 109 6.08 3.24 9.33
C SER A 109 4.58 3.42 9.21
N CYS A 110 4.10 4.58 9.62
CA CYS A 110 2.70 4.95 9.42
C CYS A 110 2.62 5.91 8.23
N THR A 111 1.95 5.51 7.17
CA THR A 111 1.78 6.33 5.97
C THR A 111 1.19 7.71 6.29
N LEU A 112 0.18 7.75 7.17
CA LEU A 112 -0.44 9.01 7.57
C LEU A 112 0.53 9.95 8.25
N VAL A 113 1.40 9.41 9.11
CA VAL A 113 2.41 10.21 9.80
C VAL A 113 3.47 10.73 8.81
N LEU A 114 3.90 9.86 7.89
CA LEU A 114 4.85 10.29 6.86
C LEU A 114 4.29 11.44 6.03
N LEU A 115 3.02 11.36 5.67
CA LEU A 115 2.36 12.42 4.90
C LEU A 115 2.22 13.71 5.70
N SER A 116 1.80 13.61 6.97
CA SER A 116 1.58 14.80 7.81
C SER A 116 2.88 15.52 8.17
N THR A 117 4.00 14.81 8.14
CA THR A 117 5.32 15.37 8.47
C THR A 117 6.16 15.65 7.22
N ASN A 118 5.58 15.55 6.03
CA ASN A 118 6.26 15.75 4.75
C ASN A 118 7.48 14.83 4.56
N GLN A 119 7.41 13.61 5.09
CA GLN A 119 8.48 12.61 4.99
C GLN A 119 8.11 11.45 4.07
N TYR A 120 6.97 11.54 3.43
CA TYR A 120 6.53 10.50 2.52
C TYR A 120 7.38 10.54 1.25
#